data_41d7a1143df9934fa1b430f249d48c45
#
_entry.id   41d7a1143df9934fa1b430f249d48c45
#
_cell.length_a   1.000
_cell.length_b   1.000
_cell.length_c   1.000
_cell.angle_alpha   90.00
_cell.angle_beta   90.00
_cell.angle_gamma   90.00
#
_symmetry.space_group_name_H-M   'P 1'
#
loop_
_entity.id
_entity.type
_entity.pdbx_description
1 polymer ?
#
loop_
_entity_poly.entity_id
_entity_poly.type
_entity_poly.pdbx_seq_one_letter_code
_entity_poly.pdbx_strand_id
1 'polypeptide(L)'
;RDELLSVMKNAGDYTYHGGAHLVGINMEGPFISPSKKGAQAAENIMRCDYDYFCELQDAAHGLIKLVDIAPEEPGAIDFIDRVRGSVVVSIAHTAADYDTAVEAIEHGASHATHLYNAMPPLHHRNPGVIGAVRDSKKCHAELICDGVHIHPSVIRATFAMFGAERMILISDSMRATGLEDGEYTLGGQAVTVRGPLATLHDGTIAGSATNLMDCC
;
A
#
# COMPACT_ATOMS: atom_id res chain seq x y z
N ARG A 1 -8.09 16.68 -3.37
CA ARG A 1 -6.74 17.31 -3.44
C ARG A 1 -6.43 18.07 -2.16
N ASP A 2 -7.29 19.00 -1.74
CA ASP A 2 -7.03 19.90 -0.59
C ASP A 2 -6.87 19.14 0.74
N GLU A 3 -7.65 18.10 0.96
CA GLU A 3 -7.53 17.26 2.16
C GLU A 3 -6.18 16.54 2.22
N LEU A 4 -5.73 15.97 1.09
CA LEU A 4 -4.45 15.26 1.03
C LEU A 4 -3.28 16.23 1.23
N LEU A 5 -3.33 17.42 0.63
CA LEU A 5 -2.35 18.49 0.87
C LEU A 5 -2.32 18.90 2.35
N SER A 6 -3.49 19.02 2.98
CA SER A 6 -3.57 19.33 4.42
C SER A 6 -2.93 18.24 5.29
N VAL A 7 -3.15 16.96 4.95
CA VAL A 7 -2.51 15.83 5.65
C VAL A 7 -1.00 15.87 5.48
N MET A 8 -0.51 16.08 4.25
CA MET A 8 0.93 16.16 3.96
C MET A 8 1.59 17.32 4.69
N LYS A 9 0.95 18.49 4.69
CA LYS A 9 1.42 19.66 5.44
C LYS A 9 1.48 19.39 6.94
N ASN A 10 0.43 18.80 7.52
CA ASN A 10 0.42 18.46 8.94
C ASN A 10 1.55 17.49 9.30
N ALA A 11 1.87 16.53 8.43
CA ALA A 11 2.99 15.63 8.62
C ALA A 11 4.34 16.35 8.50
N GLY A 12 4.48 17.24 7.49
CA GLY A 12 5.69 18.05 7.28
C GLY A 12 6.00 19.00 8.43
N ASP A 13 4.95 19.61 8.98
CA ASP A 13 5.05 20.55 10.10
C ASP A 13 5.15 19.85 11.48
N TYR A 14 5.07 18.50 11.52
CA TYR A 14 5.08 17.75 12.76
C TYR A 14 6.39 17.93 13.53
N THR A 15 6.29 18.32 14.77
CA THR A 15 7.42 18.43 15.69
C THR A 15 7.37 17.29 16.70
N TYR A 16 8.49 16.58 16.87
CA TYR A 16 8.60 15.48 17.83
C TYR A 16 8.46 15.98 19.28
N HIS A 17 7.49 15.41 19.99
CA HIS A 17 7.20 15.75 21.39
C HIS A 17 7.34 14.55 22.35
N GLY A 18 7.97 13.47 21.93
CA GLY A 18 8.08 12.20 22.65
C GLY A 18 7.16 11.11 22.03
N GLY A 19 7.50 9.84 22.22
CA GLY A 19 6.84 8.68 21.61
C GLY A 19 7.49 8.23 20.31
N ALA A 20 6.70 7.88 19.30
CA ALA A 20 7.21 7.43 18.01
C ALA A 20 7.70 8.60 17.14
N HIS A 21 8.81 8.40 16.43
CA HIS A 21 9.28 9.33 15.42
C HIS A 21 8.59 9.10 14.08
N LEU A 22 8.11 10.17 13.44
CA LEU A 22 7.68 10.14 12.05
C LEU A 22 8.93 10.10 11.15
N VAL A 23 9.22 8.94 10.57
CA VAL A 23 10.42 8.74 9.73
C VAL A 23 10.15 8.93 8.25
N GLY A 24 8.88 8.89 7.84
CA GLY A 24 8.45 9.06 6.46
C GLY A 24 6.98 8.71 6.28
N ILE A 25 6.50 8.92 5.06
CA ILE A 25 5.15 8.63 4.61
C ILE A 25 5.23 7.58 3.51
N ASN A 26 4.43 6.51 3.64
CA ASN A 26 4.00 5.71 2.51
C ASN A 26 2.72 6.34 1.96
N MET A 27 2.76 6.83 0.72
CA MET A 27 1.62 7.43 0.06
C MET A 27 0.82 6.35 -0.68
N GLU A 28 -0.14 5.74 0.00
CA GLU A 28 -1.03 4.72 -0.55
C GLU A 28 -2.21 5.37 -1.28
N GLY A 29 -2.08 5.48 -2.58
CA GLY A 29 -2.97 6.29 -3.41
C GLY A 29 -2.51 7.76 -3.48
N PRO A 30 -3.15 8.56 -4.32
CA PRO A 30 -4.34 8.30 -5.12
C PRO A 30 -4.09 7.60 -6.47
N PHE A 31 -2.86 7.22 -6.82
CA PHE A 31 -2.43 6.72 -8.13
C PHE A 31 -2.62 5.21 -8.28
N ILE A 32 -3.77 4.72 -7.86
CA ILE A 32 -4.13 3.30 -7.80
C ILE A 32 -5.26 2.95 -8.79
N SER A 33 -5.49 1.66 -9.01
CA SER A 33 -6.54 1.22 -9.93
C SER A 33 -7.94 1.37 -9.32
N PRO A 34 -8.88 2.02 -10.04
CA PRO A 34 -10.27 2.09 -9.62
C PRO A 34 -10.90 0.70 -9.39
N SER A 35 -10.45 -0.31 -10.16
CA SER A 35 -10.96 -1.69 -10.06
C SER A 35 -10.43 -2.43 -8.83
N LYS A 36 -9.37 -1.93 -8.20
CA LYS A 36 -8.68 -2.52 -7.06
C LYS A 36 -8.55 -1.56 -5.87
N LYS A 37 -9.45 -0.60 -5.79
CA LYS A 37 -9.44 0.46 -4.78
C LYS A 37 -9.50 -0.03 -3.32
N GLY A 38 -9.93 -1.27 -3.08
CA GLY A 38 -10.16 -1.77 -1.72
C GLY A 38 -11.15 -0.88 -0.98
N ALA A 39 -10.79 -0.47 0.24
CA ALA A 39 -11.57 0.44 1.07
C ALA A 39 -11.36 1.93 0.76
N GLN A 40 -10.63 2.29 -0.28
CA GLN A 40 -10.47 3.70 -0.66
C GLN A 40 -11.71 4.22 -1.38
N ALA A 41 -12.07 5.50 -1.17
CA ALA A 41 -13.19 6.13 -1.84
C ALA A 41 -12.87 6.37 -3.32
N ALA A 42 -13.76 5.92 -4.22
CA ALA A 42 -13.51 5.95 -5.66
C ALA A 42 -13.27 7.36 -6.22
N GLU A 43 -13.92 8.36 -5.64
CA GLU A 43 -13.78 9.78 -6.00
C GLU A 43 -12.40 10.36 -5.71
N ASN A 44 -11.61 9.71 -4.85
CA ASN A 44 -10.26 10.13 -4.51
C ASN A 44 -9.19 9.54 -5.42
N ILE A 45 -9.54 8.53 -6.22
CA ILE A 45 -8.60 7.88 -7.13
C ILE A 45 -8.37 8.77 -8.35
N MET A 46 -7.12 8.88 -8.75
CA MET A 46 -6.74 9.69 -9.91
C MET A 46 -5.58 9.05 -10.68
N ARG A 47 -5.42 9.48 -11.92
CA ARG A 47 -4.26 9.08 -12.74
C ARG A 47 -2.96 9.59 -12.12
N CYS A 48 -1.86 8.94 -12.45
CA CYS A 48 -0.53 9.39 -12.07
C CYS A 48 -0.30 10.83 -12.55
N ASP A 49 0.01 11.71 -11.62
CA ASP A 49 0.22 13.14 -11.82
C ASP A 49 1.50 13.53 -11.05
N TYR A 50 2.59 13.66 -11.80
CA TYR A 50 3.90 13.98 -11.21
C TYR A 50 3.94 15.38 -10.60
N ASP A 51 3.28 16.35 -11.21
CA ASP A 51 3.32 17.72 -10.71
C ASP A 51 2.55 17.81 -9.39
N TYR A 52 1.42 17.08 -9.29
CA TYR A 52 0.72 16.95 -8.04
C TYR A 52 1.50 16.17 -6.97
N PHE A 53 2.22 15.11 -7.37
CA PHE A 53 3.14 14.43 -6.45
C PHE A 53 4.21 15.37 -5.90
N CYS A 54 4.81 16.22 -6.75
CA CYS A 54 5.79 17.22 -6.30
C CYS A 54 5.17 18.21 -5.30
N GLU A 55 3.96 18.68 -5.56
CA GLU A 55 3.22 19.56 -4.64
C GLU A 55 3.01 18.88 -3.27
N LEU A 56 2.64 17.60 -3.24
CA LEU A 56 2.49 16.82 -2.02
C LEU A 56 3.83 16.60 -1.30
N GLN A 57 4.89 16.31 -2.05
CA GLN A 57 6.24 16.10 -1.49
C GLN A 57 6.80 17.37 -0.87
N ASP A 58 6.57 18.52 -1.53
CA ASP A 58 6.95 19.83 -0.99
C ASP A 58 6.18 20.16 0.29
N ALA A 59 4.85 19.93 0.30
CA ALA A 59 4.00 20.12 1.46
C ALA A 59 4.40 19.21 2.64
N ALA A 60 4.85 17.99 2.34
CA ALA A 60 5.37 17.04 3.31
C ALA A 60 6.83 17.26 3.72
N HIS A 61 7.49 18.34 3.26
CA HIS A 61 8.92 18.62 3.50
C HIS A 61 9.85 17.44 3.14
N GLY A 62 9.55 16.71 2.06
CA GLY A 62 10.32 15.56 1.62
C GLY A 62 10.12 14.27 2.43
N LEU A 63 9.05 14.17 3.20
CA LEU A 63 8.74 13.00 4.03
C LEU A 63 8.11 11.84 3.25
N ILE A 64 7.60 12.02 2.03
CA ILE A 64 7.13 10.90 1.23
C ILE A 64 8.37 10.07 0.84
N LYS A 65 8.44 8.84 1.35
CA LYS A 65 9.56 7.91 1.11
C LYS A 65 9.17 6.76 0.20
N LEU A 66 7.88 6.44 0.16
CA LEU A 66 7.31 5.41 -0.68
C LEU A 66 6.02 5.93 -1.31
N VAL A 67 5.77 5.55 -2.56
CA VAL A 67 4.54 5.87 -3.30
C VAL A 67 3.99 4.61 -3.94
N ASP A 68 2.71 4.37 -3.72
CA ASP A 68 1.98 3.24 -4.26
C ASP A 68 1.38 3.57 -5.63
N ILE A 69 1.55 2.65 -6.57
CA ILE A 69 1.14 2.81 -7.96
C ILE A 69 0.51 1.54 -8.50
N ALA A 70 -0.57 1.71 -9.27
CA ALA A 70 -1.09 0.70 -10.18
C ALA A 70 -0.43 0.88 -11.56
N PRO A 71 0.50 0.00 -11.97
CA PRO A 71 1.29 0.23 -13.17
C PRO A 71 0.51 0.12 -14.48
N GLU A 72 -0.67 -0.50 -14.48
CA GLU A 72 -1.57 -0.56 -15.63
C GLU A 72 -2.30 0.77 -15.90
N GLU A 73 -2.31 1.69 -14.93
CA GLU A 73 -3.01 2.95 -15.09
C GLU A 73 -2.25 3.92 -16.01
N PRO A 74 -2.97 4.71 -16.82
CA PRO A 74 -2.34 5.62 -17.77
C PRO A 74 -1.36 6.60 -17.12
N GLY A 75 -0.14 6.66 -17.63
CA GLY A 75 0.93 7.56 -17.15
C GLY A 75 1.78 6.96 -16.02
N ALA A 76 1.48 5.74 -15.55
CA ALA A 76 2.21 5.12 -14.45
C ALA A 76 3.70 4.90 -14.76
N ILE A 77 4.03 4.40 -15.93
CA ILE A 77 5.42 4.12 -16.32
C ILE A 77 6.23 5.42 -16.42
N ASP A 78 5.69 6.46 -17.05
CA ASP A 78 6.33 7.79 -17.09
C ASP A 78 6.55 8.37 -15.69
N PHE A 79 5.56 8.22 -14.82
CA PHE A 79 5.67 8.63 -13.42
C PHE A 79 6.79 7.87 -12.70
N ILE A 80 6.85 6.53 -12.83
CA ILE A 80 7.91 5.71 -12.23
C ILE A 80 9.29 6.19 -12.67
N ASP A 81 9.50 6.41 -13.96
CA ASP A 81 10.77 6.93 -14.50
C ASP A 81 11.16 8.28 -13.90
N ARG A 82 10.19 9.16 -13.69
CA ARG A 82 10.44 10.51 -13.15
C ARG A 82 10.77 10.52 -11.66
N VAL A 83 10.20 9.60 -10.87
CA VAL A 83 10.40 9.58 -9.41
C VAL A 83 11.46 8.60 -8.94
N ARG A 84 11.88 7.66 -9.79
CA ARG A 84 12.87 6.64 -9.41
C ARG A 84 14.16 7.28 -8.89
N GLY A 85 14.66 6.75 -7.79
CA GLY A 85 15.86 7.27 -7.12
C GLY A 85 15.59 8.43 -6.15
N SER A 86 14.39 9.01 -6.16
CA SER A 86 13.97 10.00 -5.16
C SER A 86 13.08 9.40 -4.08
N VAL A 87 12.20 8.47 -4.45
CA VAL A 87 11.34 7.71 -3.55
C VAL A 87 11.30 6.24 -3.97
N VAL A 88 10.89 5.37 -3.07
CA VAL A 88 10.60 3.96 -3.40
C VAL A 88 9.26 3.91 -4.12
N VAL A 89 9.22 3.29 -5.29
CA VAL A 89 7.96 3.02 -6.00
C VAL A 89 7.50 1.62 -5.67
N SER A 90 6.27 1.51 -5.17
CA SER A 90 5.62 0.26 -4.80
C SER A 90 4.45 -0.06 -5.72
N ILE A 91 4.36 -1.31 -6.15
CA ILE A 91 3.20 -1.81 -6.90
C ILE A 91 2.10 -2.17 -5.88
N ALA A 92 0.95 -1.53 -6.00
CA ALA A 92 -0.15 -1.67 -5.06
C ALA A 92 -1.52 -1.42 -5.71
N HIS A 93 -2.58 -1.96 -5.12
CA HIS A 93 -3.96 -1.68 -5.56
C HIS A 93 -4.12 -1.72 -7.08
N THR A 94 -3.76 -2.83 -7.67
CA THR A 94 -3.53 -2.97 -9.12
C THR A 94 -4.23 -4.18 -9.70
N ALA A 95 -4.68 -4.07 -10.94
CA ALA A 95 -5.14 -5.19 -11.75
C ALA A 95 -4.05 -5.68 -12.74
N ALA A 96 -2.80 -5.20 -12.60
CA ALA A 96 -1.70 -5.54 -13.50
C ALA A 96 -1.51 -7.06 -13.62
N ASP A 97 -1.25 -7.49 -14.84
CA ASP A 97 -0.76 -8.82 -15.13
C ASP A 97 0.75 -8.93 -14.85
N TYR A 98 1.31 -10.10 -15.16
CA TYR A 98 2.72 -10.35 -14.94
C TYR A 98 3.63 -9.44 -15.78
N ASP A 99 3.33 -9.27 -17.06
CA ASP A 99 4.17 -8.51 -17.98
C ASP A 99 4.17 -7.02 -17.64
N THR A 100 3.01 -6.46 -17.32
CA THR A 100 2.86 -5.07 -16.84
C THR A 100 3.62 -4.83 -15.53
N ALA A 101 3.58 -5.78 -14.61
CA ALA A 101 4.33 -5.68 -13.35
C ALA A 101 5.84 -5.78 -13.59
N VAL A 102 6.31 -6.63 -14.51
CA VAL A 102 7.72 -6.71 -14.91
C VAL A 102 8.18 -5.41 -15.53
N GLU A 103 7.40 -4.81 -16.45
CA GLU A 103 7.70 -3.52 -17.05
C GLU A 103 7.89 -2.43 -15.98
N ALA A 104 6.96 -2.34 -15.01
CA ALA A 104 7.09 -1.39 -13.91
C ALA A 104 8.38 -1.59 -13.09
N ILE A 105 8.76 -2.85 -12.84
CA ILE A 105 10.00 -3.19 -12.12
C ILE A 105 11.24 -2.80 -12.92
N GLU A 106 11.23 -3.02 -14.24
CA GLU A 106 12.34 -2.62 -15.12
C GLU A 106 12.50 -1.09 -15.15
N HIS A 107 11.41 -0.34 -15.07
CA HIS A 107 11.40 1.11 -15.00
C HIS A 107 11.78 1.67 -13.61
N GLY A 108 11.73 0.88 -12.55
CA GLY A 108 12.24 1.32 -11.24
C GLY A 108 11.38 0.99 -10.03
N ALA A 109 10.21 0.38 -10.21
CA ALA A 109 9.46 -0.14 -9.07
C ALA A 109 10.29 -1.25 -8.38
N SER A 110 10.38 -1.18 -7.07
CA SER A 110 11.25 -2.08 -6.29
C SER A 110 10.58 -2.64 -5.03
N HIS A 111 9.28 -2.46 -4.94
CA HIS A 111 8.49 -2.80 -3.77
C HIS A 111 7.09 -3.25 -4.18
N ALA A 112 6.41 -4.03 -3.34
CA ALA A 112 5.00 -4.35 -3.47
C ALA A 112 4.32 -4.24 -2.10
N THR A 113 3.30 -3.41 -2.02
CA THR A 113 2.55 -3.12 -0.79
C THR A 113 1.55 -4.24 -0.53
N HIS A 114 1.41 -4.66 0.73
CA HIS A 114 0.47 -5.66 1.26
C HIS A 114 0.15 -6.78 0.26
N LEU A 115 1.18 -7.52 -0.14
CA LEU A 115 1.12 -8.58 -1.16
C LEU A 115 -0.14 -9.46 -1.00
N TYR A 116 -0.77 -9.85 -2.09
CA TYR A 116 -2.08 -10.51 -2.23
C TYR A 116 -3.30 -9.61 -2.07
N ASN A 117 -3.24 -8.55 -1.28
CA ASN A 117 -4.39 -7.67 -1.05
C ASN A 117 -4.54 -6.67 -2.20
N ALA A 118 -5.78 -6.44 -2.62
CA ALA A 118 -6.13 -5.53 -3.72
C ALA A 118 -5.32 -5.74 -5.02
N MET A 119 -4.98 -7.01 -5.35
CA MET A 119 -4.29 -7.39 -6.59
C MET A 119 -4.81 -8.74 -7.13
N PRO A 120 -4.49 -9.12 -8.39
CA PRO A 120 -4.84 -10.45 -8.89
C PRO A 120 -4.14 -11.58 -8.08
N PRO A 121 -4.81 -12.72 -7.86
CA PRO A 121 -4.23 -13.82 -7.13
C PRO A 121 -3.09 -14.49 -7.91
N LEU A 122 -2.15 -15.13 -7.21
CA LEU A 122 -1.14 -16.00 -7.83
C LEU A 122 -1.82 -17.21 -8.48
N HIS A 123 -1.88 -17.22 -9.80
CA HIS A 123 -2.48 -18.29 -10.58
C HIS A 123 -1.43 -18.96 -11.46
N HIS A 124 -1.50 -20.29 -11.61
CA HIS A 124 -0.47 -21.11 -12.28
C HIS A 124 -0.23 -20.80 -13.77
N ARG A 125 -1.11 -20.03 -14.41
CA ARG A 125 -0.95 -19.54 -15.79
C ARG A 125 -0.90 -18.02 -15.89
N ASN A 126 -1.38 -17.32 -14.88
CA ASN A 126 -1.41 -15.86 -14.83
C ASN A 126 -0.86 -15.44 -13.45
N PRO A 127 0.46 -15.44 -13.24
CA PRO A 127 1.04 -15.25 -11.91
C PRO A 127 0.93 -13.82 -11.38
N GLY A 128 0.60 -12.86 -12.23
CA GLY A 128 0.34 -11.47 -11.87
C GLY A 128 1.52 -10.80 -11.17
N VAL A 129 1.23 -9.78 -10.40
CA VAL A 129 2.21 -9.03 -9.61
C VAL A 129 3.03 -9.93 -8.69
N ILE A 130 2.38 -10.90 -8.04
CA ILE A 130 3.05 -11.81 -7.09
C ILE A 130 4.18 -12.59 -7.77
N GLY A 131 3.92 -13.09 -8.99
CA GLY A 131 4.92 -13.77 -9.81
C GLY A 131 6.06 -12.85 -10.23
N ALA A 132 5.74 -11.66 -10.73
CA ALA A 132 6.72 -10.68 -11.18
C ALA A 132 7.67 -10.24 -10.03
N VAL A 133 7.10 -9.92 -8.87
CA VAL A 133 7.87 -9.56 -7.66
C VAL A 133 8.71 -10.74 -7.16
N ARG A 134 8.16 -11.98 -7.23
CA ARG A 134 8.92 -13.18 -6.86
C ARG A 134 10.15 -13.40 -7.75
N ASP A 135 10.00 -13.21 -9.04
CA ASP A 135 11.08 -13.43 -10.02
C ASP A 135 12.12 -12.30 -10.01
N SER A 136 11.72 -11.10 -9.63
CA SER A 136 12.64 -9.99 -9.40
C SER A 136 13.49 -10.23 -8.14
N LYS A 137 14.82 -10.12 -8.28
CA LYS A 137 15.74 -10.19 -7.14
C LYS A 137 15.87 -8.86 -6.37
N LYS A 138 15.30 -7.78 -6.89
CA LYS A 138 15.43 -6.43 -6.35
C LYS A 138 14.22 -5.96 -5.59
N CYS A 139 13.06 -6.60 -5.79
CA CYS A 139 11.82 -6.20 -5.15
C CYS A 139 11.69 -6.77 -3.74
N HIS A 140 11.30 -5.91 -2.81
CA HIS A 140 10.78 -6.30 -1.51
C HIS A 140 9.25 -6.39 -1.56
N ALA A 141 8.67 -7.16 -0.68
CA ALA A 141 7.22 -7.30 -0.58
C ALA A 141 6.76 -7.16 0.86
N GLU A 142 5.74 -6.36 1.07
CA GLU A 142 5.07 -6.24 2.36
C GLU A 142 4.06 -7.38 2.55
N LEU A 143 3.89 -7.79 3.79
CA LEU A 143 2.95 -8.85 4.15
C LEU A 143 2.25 -8.50 5.47
N ILE A 144 0.91 -8.53 5.47
CA ILE A 144 0.09 -8.41 6.66
C ILE A 144 -0.07 -9.81 7.25
N CYS A 145 0.65 -10.12 8.34
CA CYS A 145 0.72 -11.46 8.92
C CYS A 145 -0.23 -11.68 10.10
N ASP A 146 -1.31 -10.92 10.19
CA ASP A 146 -2.28 -10.93 11.29
C ASP A 146 -3.20 -12.17 11.33
N GLY A 147 -3.13 -13.04 10.31
CA GLY A 147 -3.99 -14.21 10.18
C GLY A 147 -5.44 -13.92 9.76
N VAL A 148 -5.79 -12.64 9.57
CA VAL A 148 -7.08 -12.14 9.04
C VAL A 148 -6.99 -11.89 7.55
N HIS A 149 -6.01 -11.06 7.12
CA HIS A 149 -5.78 -10.72 5.72
C HIS A 149 -5.24 -11.90 4.91
N ILE A 150 -4.36 -12.69 5.53
CA ILE A 150 -3.69 -13.81 4.85
C ILE A 150 -3.72 -15.04 5.76
N HIS A 151 -4.18 -16.16 5.19
CA HIS A 151 -4.19 -17.42 5.91
C HIS A 151 -2.76 -17.85 6.29
N PRO A 152 -2.50 -18.36 7.52
CA PRO A 152 -1.16 -18.72 7.98
C PRO A 152 -0.40 -19.70 7.07
N SER A 153 -1.10 -20.58 6.36
CA SER A 153 -0.48 -21.48 5.37
C SER A 153 0.09 -20.70 4.17
N VAL A 154 -0.60 -19.64 3.72
CA VAL A 154 -0.14 -18.78 2.63
C VAL A 154 1.06 -17.94 3.08
N ILE A 155 1.04 -17.43 4.33
CA ILE A 155 2.19 -16.73 4.93
C ILE A 155 3.44 -17.61 4.86
N ARG A 156 3.35 -18.85 5.36
CA ARG A 156 4.49 -19.80 5.31
C ARG A 156 4.97 -20.09 3.89
N ALA A 157 4.05 -20.27 2.95
CA ALA A 157 4.39 -20.49 1.55
C ALA A 157 5.09 -19.27 0.94
N THR A 158 4.65 -18.07 1.29
CA THR A 158 5.24 -16.81 0.82
C THR A 158 6.67 -16.66 1.31
N PHE A 159 6.94 -16.91 2.60
CA PHE A 159 8.32 -16.89 3.11
C PHE A 159 9.20 -17.94 2.43
N ALA A 160 8.67 -19.12 2.13
CA ALA A 160 9.42 -20.14 1.41
C ALA A 160 9.72 -19.74 -0.06
N MET A 161 8.83 -19.00 -0.70
CA MET A 161 9.03 -18.51 -2.08
C MET A 161 10.00 -17.33 -2.16
N PHE A 162 9.90 -16.38 -1.24
CA PHE A 162 10.60 -15.09 -1.32
C PHE A 162 11.91 -15.06 -0.54
N GLY A 163 12.03 -15.83 0.54
CA GLY A 163 13.08 -15.67 1.56
C GLY A 163 12.77 -14.53 2.52
N ALA A 164 13.23 -14.63 3.76
CA ALA A 164 12.95 -13.64 4.79
C ALA A 164 13.56 -12.26 4.50
N GLU A 165 14.68 -12.23 3.78
CA GLU A 165 15.43 -11.02 3.45
C GLU A 165 14.69 -10.05 2.52
N ARG A 166 13.65 -10.52 1.83
CA ARG A 166 12.84 -9.70 0.92
C ARG A 166 11.44 -9.40 1.45
N MET A 167 11.09 -9.94 2.61
CA MET A 167 9.78 -9.74 3.21
C MET A 167 9.82 -8.63 4.26
N ILE A 168 8.84 -7.75 4.21
CA ILE A 168 8.63 -6.66 5.16
C ILE A 168 7.29 -6.91 5.86
N LEU A 169 7.31 -7.04 7.19
CA LEU A 169 6.08 -7.17 7.95
C LEU A 169 5.44 -5.81 8.16
N ILE A 170 4.17 -5.73 7.85
CA ILE A 170 3.35 -4.55 8.11
C ILE A 170 2.06 -4.97 8.81
N SER A 171 1.45 -4.05 9.51
CA SER A 171 0.13 -4.24 10.11
C SER A 171 -1.00 -3.66 9.28
N ASP A 172 -0.72 -2.65 8.47
CA ASP A 172 -1.74 -1.84 7.79
C ASP A 172 -2.80 -1.33 8.78
N SER A 173 -2.35 -0.92 9.97
CA SER A 173 -3.21 -0.50 11.07
C SER A 173 -3.98 0.76 10.74
N MET A 174 -5.28 0.75 11.00
CA MET A 174 -6.14 1.92 10.88
C MET A 174 -6.35 2.61 12.24
N ARG A 175 -7.01 3.78 12.24
CA ARG A 175 -7.24 4.58 13.45
C ARG A 175 -7.96 3.87 14.60
N ALA A 176 -8.68 2.77 14.32
CA ALA A 176 -9.39 1.99 15.33
C ALA A 176 -8.52 0.92 16.00
N THR A 177 -7.26 0.74 15.58
CA THR A 177 -6.35 -0.24 16.17
C THR A 177 -6.16 0.05 17.66
N GLY A 178 -6.39 -0.96 18.49
CA GLY A 178 -6.33 -0.85 19.95
C GLY A 178 -7.53 -0.20 20.62
N LEU A 179 -8.58 0.10 19.85
CA LEU A 179 -9.87 0.57 20.38
C LEU A 179 -10.86 -0.62 20.50
N GLU A 180 -11.99 -0.37 21.17
CA GLU A 180 -13.06 -1.36 21.33
C GLU A 180 -13.80 -1.62 20.00
N ASP A 181 -14.54 -2.74 19.95
CA ASP A 181 -15.45 -3.03 18.84
C ASP A 181 -16.46 -1.90 18.65
N GLY A 182 -16.71 -1.51 17.41
CA GLY A 182 -17.62 -0.38 17.13
C GLY A 182 -17.55 0.12 15.71
N GLU A 183 -18.22 1.27 15.50
CA GLU A 183 -18.25 1.97 14.23
C GLU A 183 -17.19 3.08 14.19
N TYR A 184 -16.40 3.08 13.12
CA TYR A 184 -15.31 4.04 12.91
C TYR A 184 -15.37 4.59 11.48
N THR A 185 -14.36 5.33 11.07
CA THR A 185 -14.23 5.83 9.70
C THR A 185 -12.82 5.63 9.17
N LEU A 186 -12.71 5.33 7.89
CA LEU A 186 -11.46 5.28 7.13
C LEU A 186 -11.66 6.02 5.80
N GLY A 187 -10.88 7.07 5.55
CA GLY A 187 -11.00 7.85 4.31
C GLY A 187 -12.41 8.40 4.04
N GLY A 188 -13.17 8.76 5.10
CA GLY A 188 -14.55 9.23 5.00
C GLY A 188 -15.61 8.12 4.90
N GLN A 189 -15.22 6.85 4.77
CA GLN A 189 -16.14 5.72 4.71
C GLN A 189 -16.36 5.11 6.09
N ALA A 190 -17.60 4.65 6.37
CA ALA A 190 -17.93 3.96 7.61
C ALA A 190 -17.31 2.56 7.64
N VAL A 191 -16.69 2.21 8.76
CA VAL A 191 -16.03 0.92 9.00
C VAL A 191 -16.56 0.32 10.30
N THR A 192 -16.98 -0.93 10.25
CA THR A 192 -17.34 -1.71 11.44
C THR A 192 -16.14 -2.55 11.90
N VAL A 193 -15.74 -2.41 13.16
CA VAL A 193 -14.67 -3.22 13.77
C VAL A 193 -15.28 -4.26 14.72
N ARG A 194 -14.86 -5.51 14.55
CA ARG A 194 -15.22 -6.65 15.42
C ARG A 194 -13.98 -7.53 15.65
N GLY A 195 -13.41 -7.44 16.85
CA GLY A 195 -12.13 -8.07 17.14
C GLY A 195 -11.03 -7.58 16.19
N PRO A 196 -10.25 -8.47 15.54
CA PRO A 196 -9.19 -8.05 14.63
C PRO A 196 -9.68 -7.64 13.23
N LEU A 197 -10.98 -7.82 12.95
CA LEU A 197 -11.57 -7.59 11.61
C LEU A 197 -12.21 -6.21 11.52
N ALA A 198 -11.79 -5.43 10.52
CA ALA A 198 -12.40 -4.17 10.13
C ALA A 198 -12.98 -4.29 8.71
N THR A 199 -14.25 -3.91 8.53
CA THR A 199 -14.92 -4.03 7.22
C THR A 199 -15.78 -2.83 6.88
N LEU A 200 -15.90 -2.54 5.58
CA LEU A 200 -16.96 -1.71 5.04
C LEU A 200 -18.30 -2.44 5.11
N HIS A 201 -19.41 -1.74 4.87
CA HIS A 201 -20.76 -2.32 4.87
C HIS A 201 -20.95 -3.43 3.83
N ASP A 202 -20.21 -3.42 2.72
CA ASP A 202 -20.23 -4.45 1.68
C ASP A 202 -19.37 -5.69 2.00
N GLY A 203 -18.70 -5.70 3.16
CA GLY A 203 -17.83 -6.78 3.61
C GLY A 203 -16.37 -6.66 3.14
N THR A 204 -16.01 -5.60 2.40
CA THR A 204 -14.62 -5.34 2.03
C THR A 204 -13.78 -5.10 3.29
N ILE A 205 -12.65 -5.79 3.42
CA ILE A 205 -11.69 -5.54 4.52
C ILE A 205 -11.11 -4.13 4.36
N ALA A 206 -11.07 -3.39 5.45
CA ALA A 206 -10.75 -1.96 5.46
C ALA A 206 -9.58 -1.67 6.42
N GLY A 207 -8.35 -1.92 5.95
CA GLY A 207 -7.17 -1.87 6.80
C GLY A 207 -7.23 -2.89 7.95
N SER A 208 -6.36 -2.74 8.93
CA SER A 208 -6.25 -3.68 10.06
C SER A 208 -6.64 -3.01 11.37
N ALA A 209 -7.33 -3.76 12.24
CA ALA A 209 -7.51 -3.43 13.64
C ALA A 209 -6.40 -4.04 14.54
N THR A 210 -5.42 -4.77 13.94
CA THR A 210 -4.27 -5.36 14.62
C THR A 210 -3.07 -4.41 14.59
N ASN A 211 -2.11 -4.61 15.48
CA ASN A 211 -0.86 -3.87 15.50
C ASN A 211 0.30 -4.73 14.94
N LEU A 212 1.46 -4.13 14.73
CA LEU A 212 2.61 -4.84 14.14
C LEU A 212 3.09 -6.02 14.99
N MET A 213 2.93 -5.99 16.31
CA MET A 213 3.31 -7.12 17.18
C MET A 213 2.42 -8.34 16.97
N ASP A 214 1.17 -8.12 16.55
CA ASP A 214 0.24 -9.22 16.22
C ASP A 214 0.62 -9.89 14.88
N CYS A 215 1.43 -9.21 14.06
CA CYS A 215 1.94 -9.71 12.77
C CYS A 215 3.30 -10.44 12.89
N CYS A 216 3.95 -10.38 14.06
CA CYS A 216 5.24 -11.02 14.31
C CYS A 216 5.05 -12.41 14.93
#